data_73e5b30f7e82bacc1a78b8de02592358
#
_entry.id   73e5b30f7e82bacc1a78b8de02592358
#
_cell.length_a   1.000
_cell.length_b   1.000
_cell.length_c   1.000
_cell.angle_alpha   90.00
_cell.angle_beta   90.00
_cell.angle_gamma   90.00
#
_symmetry.space_group_name_H-M   'P 1'
#
loop_
_entity.id
_entity.type
_entity.pdbx_description
1 polymer ?
#
loop_
_entity_poly.entity_id
_entity_poly.type
_entity_poly.pdbx_seq_one_letter_code
_entity_poly.pdbx_strand_id
1 'polypeptide(L)'
;MEACRYVNADHFINKLERGLDEPVRERGNNFSAGQRQLLSFARTIIHKPAVMILDEATANIDTETEQLIQNSLEKMMNIGTMLIVAHRLSTIQHADNIIVLSNGKIVEQGNHHELLQKHGRYYQLYTLQYHREQMKSAGA
;
A
#
# COMPACT_ATOMS: atom_id res chain seq x y z
N MET A 1 15.65 12.25 -7.76
CA MET A 1 15.52 11.05 -8.62
C MET A 1 15.75 9.72 -7.87
N GLU A 2 16.71 9.61 -6.98
CA GLU A 2 16.97 8.37 -6.19
C GLU A 2 15.75 7.87 -5.43
N ALA A 3 15.07 8.72 -4.66
CA ALA A 3 13.84 8.37 -3.96
C ALA A 3 12.72 7.91 -4.93
N CYS A 4 12.62 8.51 -6.12
CA CYS A 4 11.65 8.10 -7.13
C CYS A 4 11.93 6.69 -7.67
N ARG A 5 13.20 6.34 -7.88
CA ARG A 5 13.61 4.99 -8.27
C ARG A 5 13.32 3.97 -7.18
N TYR A 6 13.56 4.34 -5.92
CA TYR A 6 13.30 3.46 -4.78
C TYR A 6 11.83 3.02 -4.71
N VAL A 7 10.91 3.93 -4.99
CA VAL A 7 9.47 3.68 -4.98
C VAL A 7 8.86 3.45 -6.36
N ASN A 8 9.67 3.11 -7.36
CA ASN A 8 9.25 2.83 -8.75
C ASN A 8 8.46 3.98 -9.42
N ALA A 9 8.57 5.22 -8.92
CA ALA A 9 7.95 6.40 -9.53
C ALA A 9 8.68 6.84 -10.81
N ASP A 10 9.94 6.47 -10.98
CA ASP A 10 10.75 6.76 -12.17
C ASP A 10 10.14 6.16 -13.45
N HIS A 11 9.40 5.05 -13.35
CA HIS A 11 8.73 4.42 -14.49
C HIS A 11 7.81 5.37 -15.25
N PHE A 12 7.03 6.17 -14.56
CA PHE A 12 6.16 7.13 -15.22
C PHE A 12 6.83 8.50 -15.39
N ILE A 13 7.70 8.94 -14.46
CA ILE A 13 8.41 10.22 -14.55
C ILE A 13 9.26 10.29 -15.82
N ASN A 14 9.94 9.19 -16.18
CA ASN A 14 10.75 9.12 -17.40
C ASN A 14 9.92 9.17 -18.69
N LYS A 15 8.61 8.99 -18.62
CA LYS A 15 7.69 9.10 -19.76
C LYS A 15 7.11 10.52 -19.91
N LEU A 16 7.32 11.40 -18.93
CA LEU A 16 6.90 12.80 -18.99
C LEU A 16 7.84 13.62 -19.87
N GLU A 17 7.31 14.60 -20.60
CA GLU A 17 8.09 15.45 -21.49
C GLU A 17 9.21 16.19 -20.76
N ARG A 18 8.97 16.65 -19.54
CA ARG A 18 9.92 17.39 -18.72
C ARG A 18 10.48 16.59 -17.54
N GLY A 19 10.16 15.30 -17.43
CA GLY A 19 10.62 14.44 -16.35
C GLY A 19 10.28 15.02 -14.97
N LEU A 20 11.29 15.30 -14.13
CA LEU A 20 11.09 15.88 -12.80
C LEU A 20 10.65 17.35 -12.81
N ASP A 21 10.85 18.06 -13.91
CA ASP A 21 10.45 19.46 -14.10
C ASP A 21 9.05 19.58 -14.70
N GLU A 22 8.31 18.46 -14.79
CA GLU A 22 6.93 18.46 -15.26
C GLU A 22 6.04 19.31 -14.36
N PRO A 23 5.24 20.24 -14.92
CA PRO A 23 4.36 21.07 -14.14
C PRO A 23 3.30 20.26 -13.41
N VAL A 24 3.20 20.44 -12.10
CA VAL A 24 2.11 19.85 -11.31
C VAL A 24 0.93 20.80 -11.34
N ARG A 25 -0.16 20.38 -11.99
CA ARG A 25 -1.42 21.15 -12.01
C ARG A 25 -2.12 21.06 -10.66
N GLU A 26 -3.18 21.86 -10.51
CA GLU A 26 -3.94 21.92 -9.27
C GLU A 26 -4.29 20.52 -8.74
N ARG A 27 -3.91 20.24 -7.50
CA ARG A 27 -4.06 18.94 -6.81
C ARG A 27 -3.44 17.75 -7.55
N GLY A 28 -2.51 17.98 -8.49
CA GLY A 28 -1.88 16.92 -9.27
C GLY A 28 -2.85 16.19 -10.19
N ASN A 29 -3.86 16.88 -10.73
CA ASN A 29 -4.91 16.29 -11.58
C ASN A 29 -4.40 15.79 -12.93
N ASN A 30 -3.18 16.15 -13.31
CA ASN A 30 -2.48 15.60 -14.48
C ASN A 30 -1.80 14.24 -14.21
N PHE A 31 -1.86 13.73 -12.98
CA PHE A 31 -1.37 12.41 -12.61
C PHE A 31 -2.52 11.48 -12.20
N SER A 32 -2.37 10.18 -12.49
CA SER A 32 -3.30 9.18 -11.99
C SER A 32 -3.26 9.08 -10.46
N ALA A 33 -4.26 8.45 -9.85
CA ALA A 33 -4.29 8.21 -8.39
C ALA A 33 -3.05 7.43 -7.93
N GLY A 34 -2.65 6.39 -8.68
CA GLY A 34 -1.47 5.60 -8.38
C GLY A 34 -0.17 6.37 -8.52
N GLN A 35 -0.04 7.19 -9.58
CA GLN A 35 1.13 8.07 -9.76
C GLN A 35 1.28 9.06 -8.61
N ARG A 36 0.19 9.68 -8.17
CA ARG A 36 0.20 10.57 -6.99
C ARG A 36 0.63 9.82 -5.72
N GLN A 37 0.21 8.57 -5.55
CA GLN A 37 0.62 7.75 -4.40
C GLN A 37 2.11 7.43 -4.43
N LEU A 38 2.68 7.04 -5.58
CA LEU A 38 4.11 6.82 -5.73
C LEU A 38 4.93 8.09 -5.46
N LEU A 39 4.46 9.26 -5.91
CA LEU A 39 5.09 10.55 -5.57
C LEU A 39 5.03 10.85 -4.07
N SER A 40 3.93 10.53 -3.41
CA SER A 40 3.80 10.68 -1.96
C SER A 40 4.80 9.79 -1.22
N PHE A 41 4.99 8.56 -1.66
CA PHE A 41 6.00 7.64 -1.13
C PHE A 41 7.42 8.20 -1.32
N ALA A 42 7.75 8.70 -2.53
CA ALA A 42 9.05 9.31 -2.78
C ALA A 42 9.33 10.49 -1.84
N ARG A 43 8.33 11.35 -1.61
CA ARG A 43 8.43 12.46 -0.66
C ARG A 43 8.70 11.99 0.77
N THR A 44 7.99 10.94 1.20
CA THR A 44 8.16 10.35 2.53
C THR A 44 9.58 9.81 2.71
N ILE A 45 10.12 9.09 1.73
CA ILE A 45 11.47 8.51 1.78
C ILE A 45 12.56 9.57 1.91
N ILE A 46 12.42 10.70 1.22
CA ILE A 46 13.39 11.81 1.30
C ILE A 46 13.55 12.31 2.75
N HIS A 47 12.47 12.35 3.52
CA HIS A 47 12.49 12.83 4.90
C HIS A 47 13.02 11.80 5.91
N LYS A 48 13.18 10.53 5.53
CA LYS A 48 13.66 9.42 6.38
C LYS A 48 12.99 9.39 7.76
N PRO A 49 11.65 9.36 7.84
CA PRO A 49 10.96 9.41 9.11
C PRO A 49 11.18 8.12 9.92
N ALA A 50 11.25 8.22 11.25
CA ALA A 50 11.33 7.06 12.13
C ALA A 50 10.03 6.24 12.16
N VAL A 51 8.88 6.90 11.95
CA VAL A 51 7.56 6.28 11.90
C VAL A 51 6.81 6.80 10.68
N MET A 52 6.23 5.90 9.93
CA MET A 52 5.37 6.19 8.78
C MET A 52 3.95 5.72 9.06
N ILE A 53 2.97 6.52 8.70
CA ILE A 53 1.55 6.14 8.78
C ILE A 53 0.99 6.14 7.36
N LEU A 54 0.44 5.00 6.96
CA LEU A 54 -0.19 4.81 5.68
C LEU A 54 -1.66 4.43 5.88
N ASP A 55 -2.54 5.27 5.37
CA ASP A 55 -3.96 4.94 5.21
C ASP A 55 -4.17 4.49 3.77
N GLU A 56 -4.38 3.19 3.58
CA GLU A 56 -4.49 2.57 2.26
C GLU A 56 -5.89 2.79 1.67
N ALA A 57 -6.09 3.93 1.02
CA ALA A 57 -7.30 4.24 0.27
C ALA A 57 -7.04 4.18 -1.24
N THR A 58 -6.96 2.98 -1.81
CA THR A 58 -6.65 2.77 -3.23
C THR A 58 -7.86 2.26 -4.00
N ALA A 59 -8.84 3.11 -4.24
CA ALA A 59 -9.89 2.83 -5.21
C ALA A 59 -9.44 3.23 -6.63
N ASN A 60 -9.68 2.35 -7.63
CA ASN A 60 -9.50 2.63 -9.06
C ASN A 60 -8.05 2.89 -9.52
N ILE A 61 -7.11 2.05 -9.12
CA ILE A 61 -5.77 2.01 -9.68
C ILE A 61 -5.69 0.85 -10.69
N ASP A 62 -5.05 1.09 -11.83
CA ASP A 62 -4.77 0.04 -12.81
C ASP A 62 -3.81 -1.01 -12.25
N THR A 63 -3.89 -2.23 -12.77
CA THR A 63 -3.15 -3.39 -12.24
C THR A 63 -1.63 -3.22 -12.28
N GLU A 64 -1.09 -2.58 -13.32
CA GLU A 64 0.35 -2.35 -13.47
C GLU A 64 0.85 -1.38 -12.39
N THR A 65 0.18 -0.25 -12.25
CA THR A 65 0.53 0.75 -11.21
C THR A 65 0.31 0.19 -9.81
N GLU A 66 -0.71 -0.66 -9.63
CA GLU A 66 -0.96 -1.35 -8.36
C GLU A 66 0.23 -2.23 -7.94
N GLN A 67 0.80 -3.01 -8.85
CA GLN A 67 1.99 -3.81 -8.58
C GLN A 67 3.19 -2.93 -8.18
N LEU A 68 3.40 -1.81 -8.86
CA LEU A 68 4.47 -0.87 -8.51
C LEU A 68 4.30 -0.30 -7.10
N ILE A 69 3.06 0.01 -6.70
CA ILE A 69 2.73 0.49 -5.35
C ILE A 69 3.01 -0.58 -4.31
N GLN A 70 2.58 -1.84 -4.53
CA GLN A 70 2.83 -2.93 -3.61
C GLN A 70 4.33 -3.20 -3.42
N ASN A 71 5.09 -3.29 -4.51
CA ASN A 71 6.54 -3.45 -4.45
C ASN A 71 7.22 -2.30 -3.71
N SER A 72 6.73 -1.08 -3.88
CA SER A 72 7.26 0.10 -3.20
C SER A 72 6.96 0.06 -1.70
N LEU A 73 5.75 -0.37 -1.34
CA LEU A 73 5.33 -0.53 0.04
C LEU A 73 6.19 -1.57 0.77
N GLU A 74 6.43 -2.74 0.17
CA GLU A 74 7.31 -3.77 0.73
C GLU A 74 8.73 -3.25 0.99
N LYS A 75 9.29 -2.48 0.05
CA LYS A 75 10.59 -1.84 0.26
C LYS A 75 10.57 -0.85 1.41
N MET A 76 9.50 -0.05 1.53
CA MET A 76 9.35 0.96 2.59
C MET A 76 9.18 0.32 3.97
N MET A 77 8.53 -0.84 4.08
CA MET A 77 8.38 -1.59 5.35
C MET A 77 9.73 -1.94 5.99
N ASN A 78 10.78 -2.04 5.20
CA ASN A 78 12.14 -2.35 5.69
C ASN A 78 12.94 -1.11 6.14
N ILE A 79 12.41 0.11 6.01
CA ILE A 79 13.15 1.34 6.34
C ILE A 79 12.95 1.77 7.80
N GLY A 80 11.76 1.55 8.36
CA GLY A 80 11.42 2.01 9.70
C GLY A 80 10.09 1.43 10.18
N THR A 81 9.59 1.94 11.29
CA THR A 81 8.29 1.52 11.81
C THR A 81 7.16 2.05 10.93
N MET A 82 6.31 1.17 10.45
CA MET A 82 5.18 1.53 9.62
C MET A 82 3.86 1.10 10.28
N LEU A 83 2.94 2.05 10.41
CA LEU A 83 1.55 1.79 10.80
C LEU A 83 0.68 1.86 9.53
N ILE A 84 0.03 0.76 9.19
CA ILE A 84 -0.77 0.66 7.97
C ILE A 84 -2.22 0.38 8.33
N VAL A 85 -3.14 1.23 7.86
CA VAL A 85 -4.56 0.90 7.80
C VAL A 85 -4.80 0.19 6.48
N ALA A 86 -4.79 -1.14 6.52
CA ALA A 86 -4.78 -1.97 5.33
C ALA A 86 -6.18 -2.46 4.93
N HIS A 87 -6.41 -2.45 3.63
CA HIS A 87 -7.61 -2.97 3.00
C HIS A 87 -7.33 -4.16 2.07
N ARG A 88 -6.05 -4.56 1.92
CA ARG A 88 -5.62 -5.63 1.03
C ARG A 88 -4.90 -6.74 1.79
N LEU A 89 -5.18 -7.98 1.40
CA LEU A 89 -4.55 -9.16 2.00
C LEU A 89 -3.04 -9.17 1.83
N SER A 90 -2.54 -8.79 0.65
CA SER A 90 -1.12 -8.74 0.34
C SER A 90 -0.34 -7.85 1.32
N THR A 91 -0.89 -6.72 1.69
CA THR A 91 -0.29 -5.80 2.67
C THR A 91 -0.32 -6.40 4.08
N ILE A 92 -1.45 -7.00 4.48
CA ILE A 92 -1.66 -7.52 5.83
C ILE A 92 -0.76 -8.72 6.13
N GLN A 93 -0.56 -9.62 5.17
CA GLN A 93 0.19 -10.86 5.35
C GLN A 93 1.65 -10.64 5.77
N HIS A 94 2.25 -9.53 5.34
CA HIS A 94 3.66 -9.21 5.59
C HIS A 94 3.90 -8.35 6.83
N ALA A 95 2.83 -7.99 7.55
CA ALA A 95 2.97 -7.21 8.78
C ALA A 95 3.52 -8.06 9.93
N ASP A 96 4.48 -7.52 10.68
CA ASP A 96 5.03 -8.17 11.88
C ASP A 96 3.98 -8.34 12.98
N ASN A 97 3.06 -7.39 13.07
CA ASN A 97 1.98 -7.38 14.05
C ASN A 97 0.71 -6.81 13.44
N ILE A 98 -0.36 -7.55 13.52
CA ILE A 98 -1.68 -7.20 13.02
C ILE A 98 -2.58 -6.91 14.22
N ILE A 99 -3.25 -5.77 14.20
CA ILE A 99 -4.22 -5.37 15.21
C ILE A 99 -5.61 -5.36 14.57
N VAL A 100 -6.51 -6.18 15.10
CA VAL A 100 -7.89 -6.25 14.63
C VAL A 100 -8.77 -5.41 15.54
N LEU A 101 -9.42 -4.42 14.95
CA LEU A 101 -10.32 -3.52 15.65
C LEU A 101 -11.79 -3.90 15.39
N SER A 102 -12.60 -3.87 16.44
CA SER A 102 -14.06 -4.00 16.34
C SER A 102 -14.72 -3.09 17.37
N ASN A 103 -15.66 -2.25 16.94
CA ASN A 103 -16.36 -1.30 17.79
C ASN A 103 -15.42 -0.44 18.67
N GLY A 104 -14.31 0.03 18.08
CA GLY A 104 -13.33 0.87 18.77
C GLY A 104 -12.44 0.13 19.78
N LYS A 105 -12.47 -1.19 19.81
CA LYS A 105 -11.66 -2.01 20.73
C LYS A 105 -10.76 -2.96 19.95
N ILE A 106 -9.58 -3.24 20.49
CA ILE A 106 -8.71 -4.30 19.99
C ILE A 106 -9.32 -5.64 20.40
N VAL A 107 -9.68 -6.46 19.42
CA VAL A 107 -10.29 -7.78 19.64
C VAL A 107 -9.29 -8.90 19.42
N GLU A 108 -8.31 -8.71 18.54
CA GLU A 108 -7.24 -9.67 18.28
C GLU A 108 -5.96 -8.92 17.96
N GLN A 109 -4.83 -9.56 18.27
CA GLN A 109 -3.50 -9.07 17.95
C GLN A 109 -2.55 -10.26 17.76
N GLY A 110 -1.62 -10.15 16.82
CA GLY A 110 -0.59 -11.14 16.51
C GLY A 110 -0.14 -11.06 15.07
N ASN A 111 0.73 -11.97 14.65
CA ASN A 111 1.12 -12.09 13.25
C ASN A 111 0.07 -12.86 12.43
N HIS A 112 0.24 -12.88 11.11
CA HIS A 112 -0.68 -13.53 10.17
C HIS A 112 -0.96 -14.99 10.53
N HIS A 113 0.08 -15.79 10.78
CA HIS A 113 -0.07 -17.22 11.07
C HIS A 113 -0.77 -17.48 12.41
N GLU A 114 -0.40 -16.75 13.45
CA GLU A 114 -1.04 -16.85 14.77
C GLU A 114 -2.53 -16.53 14.70
N LEU A 115 -2.90 -15.47 13.98
CA LEU A 115 -4.30 -15.06 13.87
C LEU A 115 -5.13 -16.02 13.00
N LEU A 116 -4.54 -16.62 11.98
CA LEU A 116 -5.22 -17.67 11.21
C LEU A 116 -5.50 -18.90 12.07
N GLN A 117 -4.55 -19.33 12.90
CA GLN A 117 -4.71 -20.49 13.78
C GLN A 117 -5.79 -20.27 14.85
N LYS A 118 -6.02 -19.04 15.28
CA LYS A 118 -7.07 -18.70 16.24
C LYS A 118 -8.49 -18.87 15.71
N HIS A 119 -8.68 -18.93 14.39
CA HIS A 119 -9.98 -18.98 13.72
C HIS A 119 -10.97 -17.89 14.18
N GLY A 120 -10.47 -16.75 14.61
CA GLY A 120 -11.24 -15.65 15.16
C GLY A 120 -11.74 -14.65 14.11
N ARG A 121 -11.85 -13.39 14.49
CA ARG A 121 -12.32 -12.30 13.62
C ARG A 121 -11.40 -12.07 12.42
N TYR A 122 -10.08 -12.12 12.62
CA TYR A 122 -9.11 -12.01 11.54
C TYR A 122 -9.31 -13.10 10.49
N TYR A 123 -9.44 -14.36 10.92
CA TYR A 123 -9.66 -15.48 10.01
C TYR A 123 -10.92 -15.29 9.16
N GLN A 124 -12.01 -14.84 9.76
CA GLN A 124 -13.26 -14.56 9.03
C GLN A 124 -13.07 -13.48 7.97
N LEU A 125 -12.43 -12.36 8.33
CA LEU A 125 -12.15 -11.25 7.40
C LEU A 125 -11.23 -11.69 6.27
N TYR A 126 -10.17 -12.43 6.60
CA TYR A 126 -9.22 -12.95 5.65
C TYR A 126 -9.89 -13.87 4.63
N THR A 127 -10.67 -14.84 5.08
CA THR A 127 -11.38 -15.79 4.22
C THR A 127 -12.37 -15.10 3.28
N LEU A 128 -13.14 -14.14 3.79
CA LEU A 128 -14.08 -13.37 2.98
C LEU A 128 -13.37 -12.56 1.88
N GLN A 129 -12.25 -11.94 2.20
CA GLN A 129 -11.49 -11.14 1.25
C GLN A 129 -10.77 -12.01 0.22
N TYR A 130 -10.20 -13.13 0.64
CA TYR A 130 -9.58 -14.12 -0.24
C TYR A 130 -10.57 -14.65 -1.31
N HIS A 131 -11.79 -14.98 -0.90
CA HIS A 131 -12.83 -15.41 -1.84
C HIS A 131 -13.22 -14.30 -2.83
N ARG A 132 -13.30 -13.05 -2.38
CA ARG A 132 -13.61 -11.90 -3.25
C ARG A 132 -12.50 -11.66 -4.29
N GLU A 133 -11.24 -11.79 -3.91
CA GLU A 133 -10.11 -11.63 -4.83
C GLU A 133 -10.06 -12.76 -5.85
N GLN A 134 -10.31 -14.00 -5.46
CA GLN A 134 -10.42 -15.13 -6.37
C GLN A 134 -11.57 -14.98 -7.38
N MET A 135 -12.72 -14.51 -6.95
CA MET A 135 -13.85 -14.26 -7.86
C MET A 135 -13.53 -13.16 -8.89
N LYS A 136 -12.80 -12.13 -8.50
CA LYS A 136 -12.37 -11.07 -9.43
C LYS A 136 -11.37 -11.57 -10.46
N SER A 137 -10.44 -12.46 -10.08
CA SER A 137 -9.45 -13.03 -11.00
C SER A 137 -10.03 -14.11 -11.92
N ALA A 138 -11.11 -14.77 -11.52
CA ALA A 138 -11.78 -15.80 -12.34
C ALA A 138 -12.82 -15.23 -13.33
N GLY A 139 -13.22 -13.98 -13.15
CA GLY A 139 -14.20 -13.28 -14.01
C GLY A 139 -13.58 -12.30 -15.02
N ALA A 140 -12.26 -12.32 -15.17
CA ALA A 140 -11.52 -11.47 -16.12
C ALA A 140 -11.14 -12.24 -17.38
#